data_db59fc6b5a64a75cf723e4493d668e8f
#
_entry.id   db59fc6b5a64a75cf723e4493d668e8f
#
_cell.length_a   1.000
_cell.length_b   1.000
_cell.length_c   1.000
_cell.angle_alpha   90.00
_cell.angle_beta   90.00
_cell.angle_gamma   90.00
#
_symmetry.space_group_name_H-M   'P 1'
#
loop_
_entity.id
_entity.type
_entity.pdbx_description
1 polymer ?
#
loop_
_entity_poly.entity_id
_entity_poly.type
_entity_poly.pdbx_seq_one_letter_code
_entity_poly.pdbx_strand_id
1 'polypeptide(L)'
;FETWYSNQSTPDTAASFLKNLKQLSLSPATLQAALLFLQYQAADDLPKEFEYRTSIDSKGSFSDALPLYHRMLKVQQFPVRPKNSEQAELTLRMLLTVLCDVQLLTVFLELQLQQLEQLDSLSPKERDETAWTALHVHAPLAGRLGIFWIKAEMEDRAFRQLEYENYQNLKKKIARKRSDRSESVEIISEKIRNILTEAGITHEVQGRYKRFYSIFQ
;
A
#
# COMPACT_ATOMS: atom_id res chain seq x y z
N PHE A 1 3.66 -14.95 9.35
CA PHE A 1 3.93 -14.44 8.01
C PHE A 1 3.93 -15.57 6.98
N GLU A 2 4.65 -16.68 7.24
CA GLU A 2 4.75 -17.86 6.35
C GLU A 2 3.39 -18.53 6.09
N THR A 3 2.52 -18.60 7.07
CA THR A 3 1.20 -19.24 6.95
C THR A 3 0.17 -18.41 6.19
N TRP A 4 0.36 -17.10 6.10
CA TRP A 4 -0.62 -16.20 5.49
C TRP A 4 -0.58 -16.24 3.97
N TYR A 5 0.62 -16.23 3.38
CA TYR A 5 0.78 -16.24 1.93
C TYR A 5 0.53 -17.62 1.29
N SER A 6 0.87 -18.72 1.97
CA SER A 6 0.74 -20.07 1.42
C SER A 6 -0.71 -20.53 1.19
N ASN A 7 -1.70 -19.86 1.83
CA ASN A 7 -3.10 -20.32 1.80
C ASN A 7 -4.06 -19.44 0.99
N GLN A 8 -3.66 -18.30 0.40
CA GLN A 8 -4.64 -17.31 -0.07
C GLN A 8 -4.34 -16.56 -1.38
N SER A 9 -3.61 -17.12 -2.32
CA SER A 9 -3.64 -16.58 -3.69
C SER A 9 -4.97 -16.94 -4.35
N THR A 10 -6.06 -16.31 -3.91
CA THR A 10 -7.28 -16.35 -4.72
C THR A 10 -7.05 -15.53 -6.00
N PRO A 11 -7.62 -15.92 -7.14
CA PRO A 11 -7.51 -15.18 -8.41
C PRO A 11 -7.86 -13.69 -8.26
N ASP A 12 -8.79 -13.35 -7.36
CA ASP A 12 -9.23 -11.99 -7.11
C ASP A 12 -8.18 -11.13 -6.41
N THR A 13 -7.40 -11.71 -5.50
CA THR A 13 -6.34 -11.00 -4.78
C THR A 13 -5.19 -10.63 -5.72
N ALA A 14 -4.78 -11.57 -6.56
CA ALA A 14 -3.75 -11.33 -7.57
C ALA A 14 -4.20 -10.28 -8.61
N ALA A 15 -5.47 -10.32 -9.01
CA ALA A 15 -6.03 -9.34 -9.95
C ALA A 15 -6.08 -7.93 -9.35
N SER A 16 -6.48 -7.80 -8.08
CA SER A 16 -6.48 -6.51 -7.36
C SER A 16 -5.07 -5.95 -7.23
N PHE A 17 -4.10 -6.77 -6.83
CA PHE A 17 -2.70 -6.41 -6.73
C PHE A 17 -2.13 -5.90 -8.06
N LEU A 18 -2.33 -6.66 -9.14
CA LEU A 18 -1.87 -6.26 -10.47
C LEU A 18 -2.53 -4.96 -10.96
N LYS A 19 -3.81 -4.77 -10.65
CA LYS A 19 -4.53 -3.53 -10.97
C LYS A 19 -3.89 -2.34 -10.26
N ASN A 20 -3.58 -2.47 -8.99
CA ASN A 20 -2.96 -1.42 -8.20
C ASN A 20 -1.53 -1.14 -8.65
N LEU A 21 -0.73 -2.19 -8.93
CA LEU A 21 0.64 -2.03 -9.43
C LEU A 21 0.69 -1.30 -10.80
N LYS A 22 -0.29 -1.52 -11.67
CA LYS A 22 -0.38 -0.80 -12.96
C LYS A 22 -0.52 0.71 -12.80
N GLN A 23 -1.11 1.19 -11.70
CA GLN A 23 -1.24 2.63 -11.42
C GLN A 23 0.07 3.27 -10.94
N LEU A 24 1.08 2.45 -10.59
CA LEU A 24 2.30 2.90 -9.91
C LEU A 24 3.50 3.10 -10.85
N SER A 25 3.31 3.00 -12.16
CA SER A 25 4.36 3.25 -13.18
C SER A 25 5.68 2.52 -12.88
N LEU A 26 5.59 1.25 -12.45
CA LEU A 26 6.75 0.42 -12.12
C LEU A 26 7.48 -0.08 -13.38
N SER A 27 8.78 -0.33 -13.26
CA SER A 27 9.56 -0.93 -14.34
C SER A 27 9.10 -2.38 -14.63
N PRO A 28 9.27 -2.88 -15.85
CA PRO A 28 8.95 -4.27 -16.18
C PRO A 28 9.67 -5.28 -15.27
N ALA A 29 10.93 -5.02 -14.90
CA ALA A 29 11.71 -5.84 -14.00
C ALA A 29 11.11 -5.90 -12.59
N THR A 30 10.65 -4.76 -12.06
CA THR A 30 9.98 -4.69 -10.75
C THR A 30 8.65 -5.42 -10.76
N LEU A 31 7.86 -5.29 -11.83
CA LEU A 31 6.60 -6.03 -11.98
C LEU A 31 6.84 -7.54 -12.03
N GLN A 32 7.86 -8.00 -12.76
CA GLN A 32 8.23 -9.40 -12.82
C GLN A 32 8.71 -9.91 -11.46
N ALA A 33 9.55 -9.14 -10.75
CA ALA A 33 10.00 -9.49 -9.40
C ALA A 33 8.82 -9.63 -8.43
N ALA A 34 7.83 -8.72 -8.51
CA ALA A 34 6.63 -8.77 -7.70
C ALA A 34 5.77 -10.02 -8.01
N LEU A 35 5.64 -10.40 -9.29
CA LEU A 35 4.94 -11.62 -9.71
C LEU A 35 5.66 -12.88 -9.22
N LEU A 36 6.99 -12.93 -9.36
CA LEU A 36 7.79 -14.02 -8.82
C LEU A 36 7.62 -14.14 -7.31
N PHE A 37 7.62 -13.01 -6.60
CA PHE A 37 7.42 -12.97 -5.15
C PHE A 37 6.04 -13.47 -4.72
N LEU A 38 4.98 -13.19 -5.47
CA LEU A 38 3.65 -13.73 -5.20
C LEU A 38 3.56 -15.24 -5.43
N GLN A 39 4.29 -15.74 -6.42
CA GLN A 39 4.25 -17.15 -6.80
C GLN A 39 5.21 -18.01 -5.97
N TYR A 40 6.38 -17.49 -5.66
CA TYR A 40 7.47 -18.22 -4.98
C TYR A 40 7.93 -17.44 -3.76
N GLN A 41 7.60 -17.93 -2.58
CA GLN A 41 7.82 -17.19 -1.34
C GLN A 41 9.12 -17.51 -0.63
N ALA A 42 9.80 -18.56 -1.08
CA ALA A 42 11.14 -18.92 -0.65
C ALA A 42 12.08 -19.01 -1.85
N ALA A 43 13.35 -18.68 -1.66
CA ALA A 43 14.34 -18.76 -2.74
C ALA A 43 14.47 -20.18 -3.30
N ASP A 44 14.28 -21.18 -2.45
CA ASP A 44 14.37 -22.61 -2.81
C ASP A 44 13.16 -23.09 -3.63
N ASP A 45 12.05 -22.36 -3.63
CA ASP A 45 10.84 -22.66 -4.42
C ASP A 45 10.97 -22.21 -5.87
N LEU A 46 11.97 -21.37 -6.18
CA LEU A 46 12.15 -20.85 -7.53
C LEU A 46 12.69 -21.97 -8.43
N PRO A 47 11.98 -22.31 -9.54
CA PRO A 47 12.46 -23.35 -10.45
C PRO A 47 13.86 -23.00 -11.00
N LYS A 48 14.79 -23.96 -11.00
CA LYS A 48 16.15 -23.80 -11.52
C LYS A 48 16.20 -23.30 -12.97
N GLU A 49 15.12 -23.52 -13.73
CA GLU A 49 14.97 -22.98 -15.09
C GLU A 49 14.98 -21.45 -15.13
N PHE A 50 14.52 -20.77 -14.08
CA PHE A 50 14.57 -19.31 -14.00
C PHE A 50 16.00 -18.81 -13.78
N GLU A 51 16.78 -19.49 -12.94
CA GLU A 51 18.21 -19.21 -12.75
C GLU A 51 19.01 -19.47 -14.04
N TYR A 52 18.68 -20.54 -14.76
CA TYR A 52 19.31 -20.89 -16.02
C TYR A 52 18.99 -19.89 -17.13
N ARG A 53 17.72 -19.43 -17.24
CA ARG A 53 17.32 -18.40 -18.22
C ARG A 53 18.00 -17.07 -17.96
N THR A 54 18.22 -16.67 -16.71
CA THR A 54 18.95 -15.43 -16.38
C THR A 54 20.42 -15.52 -16.74
N SER A 55 21.03 -16.71 -16.72
CA SER A 55 22.44 -16.92 -17.12
C SER A 55 22.67 -16.84 -18.64
N ILE A 56 21.63 -17.17 -19.43
CA ILE A 56 21.71 -17.15 -20.92
C ILE A 56 21.27 -15.78 -21.47
N ASP A 57 20.24 -15.17 -20.89
CA ASP A 57 19.67 -13.90 -21.34
C ASP A 57 20.23 -12.72 -20.53
N SER A 58 21.53 -12.47 -20.71
CA SER A 58 22.26 -11.40 -20.01
C SER A 58 21.79 -9.97 -20.33
N LYS A 59 20.80 -9.80 -21.20
CA LYS A 59 20.16 -8.53 -21.58
C LYS A 59 18.63 -8.52 -21.45
N GLY A 60 18.04 -9.58 -20.91
CA GLY A 60 16.60 -9.72 -20.78
C GLY A 60 16.05 -9.15 -19.47
N SER A 61 14.78 -8.78 -19.49
CA SER A 61 14.00 -8.27 -18.35
C SER A 61 14.06 -9.19 -17.10
N PHE A 62 14.34 -10.48 -17.27
CA PHE A 62 14.47 -11.46 -16.17
C PHE A 62 15.78 -11.32 -15.37
N SER A 63 16.88 -10.95 -16.01
CA SER A 63 18.17 -10.77 -15.30
C SER A 63 18.08 -9.66 -14.26
N ASP A 64 17.30 -8.63 -14.54
CA ASP A 64 17.10 -7.48 -13.64
C ASP A 64 16.04 -7.78 -12.56
N ALA A 65 15.09 -8.66 -12.83
CA ALA A 65 14.01 -9.00 -11.89
C ALA A 65 14.48 -9.89 -10.73
N LEU A 66 15.41 -10.81 -10.97
CA LEU A 66 15.87 -11.78 -9.97
C LEU A 66 16.56 -11.13 -8.75
N PRO A 67 17.47 -10.16 -8.91
CA PRO A 67 18.02 -9.42 -7.76
C PRO A 67 16.97 -8.67 -6.96
N LEU A 68 15.94 -8.11 -7.62
CA LEU A 68 14.83 -7.43 -6.98
C LEU A 68 13.96 -8.40 -6.17
N TYR A 69 13.65 -9.57 -6.75
CA TYR A 69 12.94 -10.65 -6.05
C TYR A 69 13.67 -11.09 -4.78
N HIS A 70 14.99 -11.33 -4.84
CA HIS A 70 15.76 -11.70 -3.65
C HIS A 70 15.80 -10.61 -2.59
N ARG A 71 15.75 -9.32 -2.97
CA ARG A 71 15.59 -8.22 -2.02
C ARG A 71 14.23 -8.24 -1.33
N MET A 72 13.17 -8.55 -2.07
CA MET A 72 11.82 -8.69 -1.50
C MET A 72 11.76 -9.83 -0.48
N LEU A 73 12.37 -10.99 -0.78
CA LEU A 73 12.47 -12.09 0.18
C LEU A 73 13.21 -11.69 1.46
N LYS A 74 14.31 -10.93 1.35
CA LYS A 74 15.04 -10.44 2.53
C LYS A 74 14.17 -9.55 3.41
N VAL A 75 13.37 -8.66 2.81
CA VAL A 75 12.48 -7.76 3.57
C VAL A 75 11.40 -8.55 4.31
N GLN A 76 10.88 -9.61 3.69
CA GLN A 76 9.90 -10.48 4.32
C GLN A 76 10.42 -11.13 5.62
N GLN A 77 11.72 -11.41 5.71
CA GLN A 77 12.35 -12.01 6.88
C GLN A 77 12.50 -11.04 8.07
N PHE A 78 12.35 -9.72 7.86
CA PHE A 78 12.40 -8.78 8.96
C PHE A 78 11.06 -8.74 9.71
N PRO A 79 11.03 -9.11 11.00
CA PRO A 79 9.82 -9.03 11.80
C PRO A 79 9.50 -7.56 12.09
N VAL A 80 8.71 -6.94 11.23
CA VAL A 80 8.22 -5.57 11.41
C VAL A 80 7.03 -5.61 12.38
N ARG A 81 7.31 -5.76 13.68
CA ARG A 81 6.28 -5.72 14.74
C ARG A 81 6.71 -4.76 15.85
N PRO A 82 6.75 -3.45 15.57
CA PRO A 82 7.11 -2.47 16.57
C PRO A 82 6.04 -2.40 17.65
N LYS A 83 6.46 -2.30 18.91
CA LYS A 83 5.58 -2.25 20.08
C LYS A 83 5.28 -0.82 20.55
N ASN A 84 6.01 0.15 20.06
CA ASN A 84 5.88 1.56 20.42
C ASN A 84 6.35 2.47 19.28
N SER A 85 6.10 3.76 19.41
CA SER A 85 6.41 4.76 18.39
C SER A 85 7.90 4.88 18.08
N GLU A 86 8.78 4.68 19.05
CA GLU A 86 10.22 4.71 18.85
C GLU A 86 10.69 3.55 17.96
N GLN A 87 10.22 2.34 18.25
CA GLN A 87 10.48 1.16 17.41
C GLN A 87 9.87 1.31 16.02
N ALA A 88 8.72 1.94 15.89
CA ALA A 88 8.09 2.22 14.60
C ALA A 88 8.98 3.13 13.75
N GLU A 89 9.52 4.21 14.32
CA GLU A 89 10.43 5.12 13.61
C GLU A 89 11.74 4.42 13.21
N LEU A 90 12.32 3.59 14.10
CA LEU A 90 13.51 2.79 13.78
C LEU A 90 13.24 1.81 12.63
N THR A 91 12.09 1.13 12.67
CA THR A 91 11.66 0.21 11.62
C THR A 91 11.51 0.93 10.28
N LEU A 92 10.89 2.11 10.29
CA LEU A 92 10.70 2.91 9.09
C LEU A 92 12.06 3.32 8.46
N ARG A 93 13.01 3.77 9.28
CA ARG A 93 14.37 4.09 8.83
C ARG A 93 15.09 2.86 8.27
N MET A 94 14.93 1.71 8.93
CA MET A 94 15.51 0.45 8.47
C MET A 94 14.95 0.04 7.10
N LEU A 95 13.62 0.10 6.90
CA LEU A 95 12.99 -0.22 5.62
C LEU A 95 13.52 0.67 4.49
N LEU A 96 13.65 1.97 4.72
CA LEU A 96 14.22 2.91 3.77
C LEU A 96 15.67 2.58 3.41
N THR A 97 16.46 2.10 4.39
CA THR A 97 17.88 1.77 4.19
C THR A 97 18.07 0.42 3.50
N VAL A 98 17.28 -0.59 3.85
CA VAL A 98 17.44 -1.97 3.33
C VAL A 98 16.91 -2.09 1.90
N LEU A 99 15.75 -1.51 1.62
CA LEU A 99 15.16 -1.57 0.28
C LEU A 99 15.89 -0.68 -0.71
N CYS A 100 16.34 0.51 -0.30
CA CYS A 100 17.10 1.49 -1.13
C CYS A 100 16.53 1.71 -2.55
N ASP A 101 15.29 1.31 -2.81
CA ASP A 101 14.65 1.32 -4.11
C ASP A 101 13.17 1.69 -3.93
N VAL A 102 12.78 2.82 -4.52
CA VAL A 102 11.42 3.36 -4.39
C VAL A 102 10.39 2.41 -5.00
N GLN A 103 10.72 1.72 -6.08
CA GLN A 103 9.80 0.80 -6.72
C GLN A 103 9.56 -0.44 -5.86
N LEU A 104 10.60 -0.99 -5.23
CA LEU A 104 10.47 -2.10 -4.28
C LEU A 104 9.70 -1.70 -3.03
N LEU A 105 9.96 -0.50 -2.49
CA LEU A 105 9.17 0.05 -1.38
C LEU A 105 7.68 0.19 -1.74
N THR A 106 7.41 0.58 -2.97
CA THR A 106 6.03 0.71 -3.46
C THR A 106 5.34 -0.66 -3.55
N VAL A 107 6.02 -1.67 -4.09
CA VAL A 107 5.50 -3.06 -4.12
C VAL A 107 5.30 -3.58 -2.70
N PHE A 108 6.24 -3.36 -1.80
CA PHE A 108 6.13 -3.73 -0.39
C PHE A 108 4.90 -3.11 0.26
N LEU A 109 4.66 -1.82 0.07
CA LEU A 109 3.49 -1.13 0.62
C LEU A 109 2.17 -1.69 0.07
N GLU A 110 2.12 -2.03 -1.21
CA GLU A 110 0.94 -2.66 -1.80
C GLU A 110 0.67 -4.03 -1.19
N LEU A 111 1.70 -4.85 -0.95
CA LEU A 111 1.58 -6.12 -0.24
C LEU A 111 1.05 -5.94 1.19
N GLN A 112 1.53 -4.93 1.91
CA GLN A 112 1.04 -4.61 3.25
C GLN A 112 -0.42 -4.11 3.23
N LEU A 113 -0.82 -3.38 2.20
CA LEU A 113 -2.21 -2.96 2.03
C LEU A 113 -3.13 -4.16 1.79
N GLN A 114 -2.72 -5.13 0.97
CA GLN A 114 -3.48 -6.37 0.78
C GLN A 114 -3.62 -7.18 2.07
N GLN A 115 -2.58 -7.22 2.90
CA GLN A 115 -2.66 -7.86 4.22
C GLN A 115 -3.73 -7.19 5.10
N LEU A 116 -3.87 -5.88 5.04
CA LEU A 116 -4.94 -5.15 5.72
C LEU A 116 -6.34 -5.44 5.14
N GLU A 117 -6.43 -5.83 3.89
CA GLU A 117 -7.71 -6.25 3.29
C GLU A 117 -8.20 -7.60 3.83
N GLN A 118 -7.27 -8.42 4.30
CA GLN A 118 -7.53 -9.79 4.75
C GLN A 118 -7.40 -9.96 6.28
N LEU A 119 -7.50 -8.89 7.05
CA LEU A 119 -7.41 -8.93 8.52
C LEU A 119 -8.35 -9.96 9.16
N ASP A 120 -9.54 -10.19 8.56
CA ASP A 120 -10.53 -11.12 9.09
C ASP A 120 -10.04 -12.57 9.15
N SER A 121 -9.01 -12.94 8.39
CA SER A 121 -8.38 -14.27 8.41
C SER A 121 -7.39 -14.46 9.56
N LEU A 122 -6.97 -13.37 10.23
CA LEU A 122 -5.98 -13.39 11.31
C LEU A 122 -6.64 -13.55 12.67
N SER A 123 -5.86 -14.01 13.66
CA SER A 123 -6.28 -13.98 15.06
C SER A 123 -6.49 -12.53 15.54
N PRO A 124 -7.33 -12.28 16.57
CA PRO A 124 -7.61 -10.94 17.07
C PRO A 124 -6.33 -10.13 17.40
N LYS A 125 -5.37 -10.77 18.04
CA LYS A 125 -4.08 -10.15 18.38
C LYS A 125 -3.27 -9.76 17.15
N GLU A 126 -3.20 -10.64 16.15
CA GLU A 126 -2.47 -10.36 14.92
C GLU A 126 -3.14 -9.26 14.10
N ARG A 127 -4.48 -9.17 14.12
CA ARG A 127 -5.22 -8.06 13.49
C ARG A 127 -4.80 -6.71 14.04
N ASP A 128 -4.77 -6.59 15.37
CA ASP A 128 -4.41 -5.34 16.04
C ASP A 128 -2.93 -4.99 15.82
N GLU A 129 -2.03 -5.97 15.91
CA GLU A 129 -0.59 -5.77 15.63
C GLU A 129 -0.36 -5.33 14.17
N THR A 130 -1.05 -5.94 13.22
CA THR A 130 -0.96 -5.60 11.80
C THR A 130 -1.53 -4.21 11.52
N ALA A 131 -2.70 -3.90 12.06
CA ALA A 131 -3.32 -2.59 11.92
C ALA A 131 -2.47 -1.50 12.58
N TRP A 132 -1.92 -1.75 13.75
CA TRP A 132 -1.03 -0.81 14.45
C TRP A 132 0.24 -0.53 13.64
N THR A 133 0.87 -1.57 13.12
CA THR A 133 2.07 -1.44 12.27
C THR A 133 1.76 -0.67 10.98
N ALA A 134 0.63 -0.95 10.37
CA ALA A 134 0.20 -0.23 9.18
C ALA A 134 0.02 1.27 9.45
N LEU A 135 -0.58 1.63 10.58
CA LEU A 135 -0.83 3.02 10.95
C LEU A 135 0.46 3.78 11.28
N HIS A 136 1.40 3.13 11.98
CA HIS A 136 2.58 3.81 12.54
C HIS A 136 3.87 3.64 11.72
N VAL A 137 3.90 2.68 10.78
CA VAL A 137 5.07 2.42 9.92
C VAL A 137 4.72 2.57 8.45
N HIS A 138 3.75 1.78 7.96
CA HIS A 138 3.54 1.67 6.51
C HIS A 138 2.86 2.91 5.92
N ALA A 139 1.85 3.47 6.60
CA ALA A 139 1.19 4.69 6.15
C ALA A 139 2.13 5.92 6.17
N PRO A 140 2.94 6.17 7.22
CA PRO A 140 4.00 7.19 7.19
C PRO A 140 5.02 6.97 6.07
N LEU A 141 5.43 5.71 5.81
CA LEU A 141 6.33 5.38 4.71
C LEU A 141 5.72 5.74 3.35
N ALA A 142 4.46 5.37 3.11
CA ALA A 142 3.71 5.74 1.90
C ALA A 142 3.62 7.27 1.74
N GLY A 143 3.42 7.99 2.84
CA GLY A 143 3.41 9.46 2.85
C GLY A 143 4.75 10.07 2.46
N ARG A 144 5.87 9.52 2.94
CA ARG A 144 7.23 9.97 2.57
C ARG A 144 7.57 9.71 1.10
N LEU A 145 7.00 8.65 0.53
CA LEU A 145 7.14 8.33 -0.91
C LEU A 145 6.15 9.11 -1.80
N GLY A 146 5.25 9.92 -1.21
CA GLY A 146 4.24 10.67 -1.97
C GLY A 146 3.06 9.82 -2.45
N ILE A 147 2.93 8.55 -2.03
CA ILE A 147 1.87 7.63 -2.44
C ILE A 147 0.66 7.82 -1.51
N PHE A 148 0.04 8.99 -1.61
CA PHE A 148 -1.00 9.42 -0.67
C PHE A 148 -2.27 8.56 -0.68
N TRP A 149 -2.58 7.88 -1.78
CA TRP A 149 -3.74 7.00 -1.83
C TRP A 149 -3.53 5.72 -1.01
N ILE A 150 -2.32 5.10 -1.07
CA ILE A 150 -1.96 3.95 -0.21
C ILE A 150 -1.97 4.39 1.25
N LYS A 151 -1.34 5.53 1.57
CA LYS A 151 -1.36 6.09 2.91
C LYS A 151 -2.77 6.18 3.46
N ALA A 152 -3.66 6.86 2.72
CA ALA A 152 -5.04 7.10 3.16
C ALA A 152 -5.85 5.82 3.33
N GLU A 153 -5.64 4.82 2.46
CA GLU A 153 -6.31 3.53 2.55
C GLU A 153 -5.82 2.73 3.76
N MET A 154 -4.52 2.71 4.02
CA MET A 154 -3.94 2.07 5.21
C MET A 154 -4.43 2.73 6.50
N GLU A 155 -4.44 4.06 6.56
CA GLU A 155 -4.92 4.83 7.71
C GLU A 155 -6.40 4.51 8.01
N ASP A 156 -7.27 4.53 7.00
CA ASP A 156 -8.71 4.27 7.20
C ASP A 156 -8.99 2.82 7.63
N ARG A 157 -8.27 1.84 7.07
CA ARG A 157 -8.43 0.42 7.43
C ARG A 157 -7.90 0.14 8.84
N ALA A 158 -6.73 0.66 9.17
CA ALA A 158 -6.15 0.54 10.50
C ALA A 158 -7.02 1.23 11.56
N PHE A 159 -7.53 2.43 11.28
CA PHE A 159 -8.46 3.14 12.14
C PHE A 159 -9.73 2.34 12.38
N ARG A 160 -10.31 1.75 11.35
CA ARG A 160 -11.48 0.88 11.47
C ARG A 160 -11.23 -0.30 12.41
N GLN A 161 -10.03 -0.91 12.38
CA GLN A 161 -9.68 -2.04 13.23
C GLN A 161 -9.41 -1.61 14.67
N LEU A 162 -8.56 -0.60 14.87
CA LEU A 162 -8.06 -0.19 16.19
C LEU A 162 -9.06 0.64 16.99
N GLU A 163 -9.87 1.45 16.31
CA GLU A 163 -10.78 2.43 16.90
C GLU A 163 -12.21 2.21 16.37
N TYR A 164 -12.70 0.98 16.41
CA TYR A 164 -13.96 0.57 15.79
C TYR A 164 -15.16 1.43 16.19
N GLU A 165 -15.32 1.74 17.47
CA GLU A 165 -16.42 2.56 17.97
C GLU A 165 -16.36 3.99 17.43
N ASN A 166 -15.17 4.60 17.46
CA ASN A 166 -14.93 5.93 16.94
C ASN A 166 -15.18 5.98 15.43
N TYR A 167 -14.72 4.96 14.70
CA TYR A 167 -14.99 4.82 13.27
C TYR A 167 -16.50 4.74 12.99
N GLN A 168 -17.24 3.90 13.70
CA GLN A 168 -18.69 3.76 13.52
C GLN A 168 -19.46 5.05 13.85
N ASN A 169 -19.08 5.73 14.92
CA ASN A 169 -19.66 7.01 15.30
C ASN A 169 -19.42 8.08 14.23
N LEU A 170 -18.21 8.16 13.72
CA LEU A 170 -17.84 9.08 12.66
C LEU A 170 -18.59 8.75 11.36
N LYS A 171 -18.67 7.47 10.99
CA LYS A 171 -19.41 7.00 9.82
C LYS A 171 -20.90 7.40 9.88
N LYS A 172 -21.56 7.23 11.05
CA LYS A 172 -22.95 7.65 11.25
C LYS A 172 -23.11 9.18 11.12
N LYS A 173 -22.21 9.97 11.70
CA LYS A 173 -22.23 11.44 11.59
C LYS A 173 -22.04 11.90 10.13
N ILE A 174 -21.15 11.25 9.40
CA ILE A 174 -20.88 11.58 8.00
C ILE A 174 -22.02 11.12 7.08
N ALA A 175 -22.60 9.94 7.31
CA ALA A 175 -23.70 9.41 6.48
C ALA A 175 -24.93 10.33 6.50
N ARG A 176 -25.25 10.96 7.65
CA ARG A 176 -26.36 11.92 7.78
C ARG A 176 -26.21 13.18 6.91
N LYS A 177 -25.00 13.48 6.44
CA LYS A 177 -24.68 14.68 5.63
C LYS A 177 -24.22 14.33 4.20
N ARG A 178 -24.42 13.09 3.75
CA ARG A 178 -23.81 12.60 2.49
C ARG A 178 -24.43 13.24 1.24
N SER A 179 -25.74 13.49 1.22
CA SER A 179 -26.43 14.19 0.12
C SER A 179 -25.91 15.61 -0.07
N ASP A 180 -25.78 16.35 1.04
CA ASP A 180 -25.40 17.75 1.01
C ASP A 180 -23.92 17.99 0.66
N ARG A 181 -23.09 16.95 0.84
CA ARG A 181 -21.62 17.05 0.65
C ARG A 181 -21.16 16.90 -0.79
N SER A 182 -21.75 15.98 -1.57
CA SER A 182 -21.38 15.84 -2.97
C SER A 182 -21.71 17.11 -3.76
N GLU A 183 -22.87 17.64 -3.51
CA GLU A 183 -23.32 18.91 -4.06
C GLU A 183 -22.42 20.08 -3.61
N SER A 184 -22.04 20.12 -2.34
CA SER A 184 -21.15 21.16 -1.81
C SER A 184 -19.74 21.13 -2.44
N VAL A 185 -19.14 19.96 -2.64
CA VAL A 185 -17.81 19.85 -3.27
C VAL A 185 -17.88 20.30 -4.72
N GLU A 186 -18.91 19.91 -5.47
CA GLU A 186 -19.06 20.32 -6.86
C GLU A 186 -19.31 21.82 -6.98
N ILE A 187 -20.22 22.39 -6.18
CA ILE A 187 -20.50 23.84 -6.14
C ILE A 187 -19.22 24.64 -5.84
N ILE A 188 -18.42 24.20 -4.84
CA ILE A 188 -17.17 24.88 -4.49
C ILE A 188 -16.15 24.76 -5.62
N SER A 189 -16.01 23.57 -6.20
CA SER A 189 -15.08 23.33 -7.32
C SER A 189 -15.43 24.19 -8.53
N GLU A 190 -16.72 24.32 -8.83
CA GLU A 190 -17.20 25.15 -9.93
C GLU A 190 -16.97 26.63 -9.69
N LYS A 191 -17.22 27.12 -8.47
CA LYS A 191 -16.89 28.51 -8.11
C LYS A 191 -15.42 28.84 -8.26
N ILE A 192 -14.53 27.91 -7.82
CA ILE A 192 -13.09 28.07 -7.96
C ILE A 192 -12.68 28.07 -9.45
N ARG A 193 -13.22 27.17 -10.27
CA ARG A 193 -12.98 27.15 -11.72
C ARG A 193 -13.36 28.49 -12.36
N ASN A 194 -14.53 29.00 -12.04
CA ASN A 194 -15.00 30.26 -12.60
C ASN A 194 -14.08 31.43 -12.25
N ILE A 195 -13.68 31.55 -10.97
CA ILE A 195 -12.76 32.62 -10.53
C ILE A 195 -11.42 32.53 -11.26
N LEU A 196 -10.86 31.33 -11.41
CA LEU A 196 -9.58 31.12 -12.07
C LEU A 196 -9.68 31.37 -13.59
N THR A 197 -10.80 31.01 -14.21
CA THR A 197 -11.08 31.30 -15.62
C THR A 197 -11.18 32.83 -15.87
N GLU A 198 -11.92 33.56 -15.03
CA GLU A 198 -12.04 35.00 -15.12
C GLU A 198 -10.70 35.71 -14.92
N ALA A 199 -9.82 35.13 -14.08
CA ALA A 199 -8.47 35.64 -13.89
C ALA A 199 -7.49 35.28 -15.01
N GLY A 200 -7.90 34.49 -16.05
CA GLY A 200 -7.08 34.05 -17.14
C GLY A 200 -6.02 33.02 -16.74
N ILE A 201 -6.20 32.32 -15.61
CA ILE A 201 -5.25 31.33 -15.08
C ILE A 201 -5.61 29.94 -15.63
N THR A 202 -4.66 29.28 -16.32
CA THR A 202 -4.80 27.87 -16.70
C THR A 202 -4.81 27.01 -15.44
N HIS A 203 -5.85 26.22 -15.25
CA HIS A 203 -6.06 25.48 -14.01
C HIS A 203 -6.73 24.11 -14.22
N GLU A 204 -6.51 23.23 -13.26
CA GLU A 204 -7.27 22.02 -13.02
C GLU A 204 -7.76 22.05 -11.57
N VAL A 205 -9.06 21.87 -11.34
CA VAL A 205 -9.66 21.86 -9.99
C VAL A 205 -10.20 20.48 -9.70
N GLN A 206 -9.64 19.82 -8.69
CA GLN A 206 -10.09 18.52 -8.20
C GLN A 206 -10.60 18.63 -6.78
N GLY A 207 -11.85 18.21 -6.57
CA GLY A 207 -12.45 18.10 -5.24
C GLY A 207 -12.39 16.67 -4.72
N ARG A 208 -11.99 16.48 -3.46
CA ARG A 208 -12.03 15.17 -2.80
C ARG A 208 -12.58 15.27 -1.38
N TYR A 209 -13.23 14.21 -0.93
CA TYR A 209 -13.61 14.09 0.47
C TYR A 209 -12.41 13.79 1.34
N LYS A 210 -12.39 14.43 2.53
CA LYS A 210 -11.42 14.07 3.55
C LYS A 210 -11.71 12.64 4.07
N ARG A 211 -10.69 11.83 4.20
CA ARG A 211 -10.76 10.45 4.68
C ARG A 211 -11.12 10.38 6.17
N PHE A 212 -11.69 9.26 6.62
CA PHE A 212 -12.19 9.09 7.99
C PHE A 212 -11.13 9.34 9.05
N TYR A 213 -9.97 8.72 8.90
CA TYR A 213 -8.85 8.92 9.84
C TYR A 213 -8.39 10.38 9.90
N SER A 214 -8.29 11.04 8.77
CA SER A 214 -7.94 12.46 8.71
C SER A 214 -8.99 13.41 9.32
N ILE A 215 -10.23 12.96 9.49
CA ILE A 215 -11.29 13.72 10.17
C ILE A 215 -11.24 13.46 11.68
N PHE A 216 -10.79 12.26 12.07
CA PHE A 216 -10.69 11.82 13.46
C PHE A 216 -9.54 12.52 14.18
N GLN A 217 -8.37 12.70 13.53
CA GLN A 217 -7.24 13.49 14.06
C GLN A 217 -7.57 14.99 14.17
#